data_da1a8fa4af1ee494dcfd24c2e5a5fb08
#
_entry.id   da1a8fa4af1ee494dcfd24c2e5a5fb08
#
_cell.length_a   1.000
_cell.length_b   1.000
_cell.length_c   1.000
_cell.angle_alpha   90.00
_cell.angle_beta   90.00
_cell.angle_gamma   90.00
#
_symmetry.space_group_name_H-M   'P 1'
#
loop_
_entity.id
_entity.type
_entity.pdbx_description
1 polymer ?
#
loop_
_entity_poly.entity_id
_entity_poly.type
_entity_poly.pdbx_seq_one_letter_code
_entity_poly.pdbx_strand_id
1 'polypeptide(L)' 'MMREAKPQPARTVQRLSVNLSPEVAEALQWIAEKHGSTITEAIRRCISTQKYVEEALDKRAKILIAEEGQPVRELVFV' A
#
# COMPACT_ATOMS: atom_id res chain seq x y z
N MET A 1 -1.95 -4.23 -26.74
CA MET A 1 -2.24 -4.24 -26.56
C MET A 1 -2.57 -3.90 -26.23
N MET A 2 -2.50 -3.75 -26.19
CA MET A 2 -2.78 -3.50 -25.83
C MET A 2 -3.19 -3.06 -25.33
N ARG A 3 -3.20 -2.94 -25.13
CA ARG A 3 -3.55 -2.55 -24.70
C ARG A 3 -3.63 -1.85 -24.40
N GLU A 4 -3.57 -1.75 -24.47
CA GLU A 4 -3.66 -1.19 -24.24
C GLU A 4 -3.70 -0.54 -23.88
N ALA A 5 -3.59 -0.38 -23.96
CA ALA A 5 -3.64 0.19 -23.58
C ALA A 5 -3.76 0.90 -23.37
N LYS A 6 -3.96 1.25 -23.36
CA LYS A 6 -4.12 1.86 -23.23
C LYS A 6 -3.89 2.90 -23.01
N PRO A 7 -3.69 3.22 -23.30
CA PRO A 7 -3.35 4.22 -22.98
C PRO A 7 -3.74 5.15 -22.40
N GLN A 8 -3.87 5.74 -22.45
CA GLN A 8 -4.13 6.68 -21.80
C GLN A 8 -4.54 6.58 -20.59
N PRO A 9 -4.38 5.88 -20.26
CA PRO A 9 -4.77 5.67 -18.97
C PRO A 9 -4.34 6.67 -17.97
N ALA A 10 -3.25 7.24 -18.19
CA ALA A 10 -2.74 8.17 -17.21
C ALA A 10 -3.67 9.33 -16.99
N ARG A 11 -4.47 9.61 -17.98
CA ARG A 11 -5.37 10.74 -17.86
C ARG A 11 -6.72 10.38 -17.33
N THR A 12 -6.98 9.10 -17.18
CA THR A 12 -8.25 8.63 -16.66
C THR A 12 -8.10 8.39 -15.18
N VAL A 13 -8.87 9.11 -14.40
CA VAL A 13 -8.85 8.97 -12.95
C VAL A 13 -10.14 8.29 -12.54
N GLN A 14 -10.00 7.23 -11.77
CA GLN A 14 -11.16 6.54 -11.24
C GLN A 14 -11.42 7.01 -9.83
N ARG A 15 -12.68 7.22 -9.52
CA ARG A 15 -13.09 7.62 -8.19
C ARG A 15 -13.53 6.40 -7.42
N LEU A 16 -13.12 6.37 -6.16
CA LEU A 16 -13.42 5.24 -5.30
C LEU A 16 -13.93 5.77 -3.98
N SER A 17 -15.04 5.24 -3.52
CA SER A 17 -15.57 5.57 -2.20
C SER A 17 -15.42 4.35 -1.32
N VAL A 18 -14.82 4.55 -0.16
CA VAL A 18 -14.53 3.45 0.76
C VAL A 18 -14.95 3.87 2.16
N ASN A 19 -15.64 2.96 2.85
CA ASN A 19 -15.96 3.17 4.25
C ASN A 19 -14.83 2.60 5.09
N LEU A 20 -14.29 3.40 5.98
CA LEU A 20 -13.22 2.99 6.86
C LEU A 20 -13.69 3.06 8.31
N SER A 21 -13.26 2.09 9.10
CA SER A 21 -13.47 2.18 10.53
C SER A 21 -12.67 3.33 11.10
N PRO A 22 -13.04 3.85 12.27
CA PRO A 22 -12.27 4.93 12.87
C PRO A 22 -10.79 4.59 13.03
N GLU A 23 -10.49 3.35 13.42
CA GLU A 23 -9.10 2.93 13.61
C GLU A 23 -8.31 2.98 12.30
N VAL A 24 -8.93 2.53 11.22
CA VAL A 24 -8.25 2.52 9.92
C VAL A 24 -8.11 3.94 9.40
N ALA A 25 -9.13 4.78 9.62
CA ALA A 25 -9.06 6.18 9.21
C ALA A 25 -7.93 6.90 9.94
N GLU A 26 -7.78 6.65 11.23
CA GLU A 26 -6.71 7.24 12.02
C GLU A 26 -5.34 6.77 11.54
N ALA A 27 -5.22 5.49 11.23
CA ALA A 27 -3.96 4.95 10.72
C ALA A 27 -3.58 5.61 9.41
N LEU A 28 -4.55 5.79 8.52
CA LEU A 28 -4.30 6.44 7.24
C LEU A 28 -3.85 7.88 7.45
N GLN A 29 -4.49 8.59 8.36
CA GLN A 29 -4.11 9.95 8.66
C GLN A 29 -2.71 10.02 9.24
N TRP A 30 -2.38 9.09 10.12
CA TRP A 30 -1.05 9.02 10.71
C TRP A 30 0.01 8.82 9.61
N ILE A 31 -0.26 7.94 8.64
CA ILE A 31 0.65 7.71 7.54
C ILE A 31 0.83 8.98 6.71
N ALA A 32 -0.26 9.66 6.40
CA ALA A 32 -0.20 10.89 5.62
C ALA A 32 0.64 11.95 6.33
N GLU A 33 0.39 12.15 7.62
CA GLU A 33 1.10 13.14 8.40
C GLU A 33 2.58 12.81 8.52
N LYS A 34 2.88 11.53 8.69
CA LYS A 34 4.25 11.07 8.82
C LYS A 34 5.09 11.47 7.61
N HIS A 35 4.49 11.46 6.43
CA HIS A 35 5.19 11.78 5.19
C HIS A 35 4.91 13.20 4.70
N GLY A 36 4.14 13.99 5.45
CA GLY A 36 3.79 15.32 5.00
C GLY A 36 3.01 15.29 3.70
N SER A 37 2.18 14.28 3.51
CA SER A 37 1.49 14.08 2.25
C SER A 37 -0.02 14.23 2.43
N THR A 38 -0.74 14.25 1.30
CA THR A 38 -2.19 14.25 1.33
C THR A 38 -2.70 12.85 1.62
N ILE A 39 -3.97 12.75 1.99
CA ILE A 39 -4.63 11.45 2.18
C ILE A 39 -4.59 10.65 0.88
N THR A 40 -4.84 11.30 -0.26
CA THR A 40 -4.80 10.63 -1.55
C THR A 40 -3.43 10.02 -1.82
N GLU A 41 -2.38 10.77 -1.53
CA GLU A 41 -1.02 10.26 -1.73
C GLU A 41 -0.70 9.12 -0.77
N ALA A 42 -1.20 9.21 0.46
CA ALA A 42 -1.02 8.14 1.43
C ALA A 42 -1.69 6.86 0.93
N ILE A 43 -2.88 6.97 0.37
CA ILE A 43 -3.58 5.82 -0.18
C ILE A 43 -2.79 5.20 -1.31
N ARG A 44 -2.26 6.01 -2.24
CA ARG A 44 -1.44 5.49 -3.32
C ARG A 44 -0.23 4.74 -2.81
N ARG A 45 0.42 5.31 -1.80
CA ARG A 45 1.59 4.69 -1.20
C ARG A 45 1.24 3.35 -0.57
N CYS A 46 0.12 3.30 0.15
CA CYS A 46 -0.32 2.06 0.78
C CYS A 46 -0.60 0.99 -0.26
N ILE A 47 -1.28 1.36 -1.34
CA ILE A 47 -1.62 0.42 -2.40
C ILE A 47 -0.36 -0.09 -3.08
N SER A 48 0.58 0.79 -3.39
CA SER A 48 1.83 0.40 -4.04
C SER A 48 2.63 -0.55 -3.16
N THR A 49 2.70 -0.26 -1.87
CA THR A 49 3.41 -1.11 -0.94
C THR A 49 2.76 -2.47 -0.85
N GLN A 50 1.43 -2.50 -0.72
CA GLN A 50 0.72 -3.76 -0.59
C GLN A 50 0.86 -4.60 -1.87
N LYS A 51 0.80 -3.95 -3.03
CA LYS A 51 0.98 -4.67 -4.28
C LYS A 51 2.35 -5.32 -4.35
N TYR A 52 3.38 -4.58 -3.95
CA TYR A 52 4.73 -5.12 -3.93
C TYR A 52 4.83 -6.32 -2.99
N VAL A 53 4.21 -6.20 -1.82
CA VAL A 53 4.21 -7.30 -0.84
C VAL A 53 3.51 -8.54 -1.42
N GLU A 54 2.35 -8.33 -2.05
CA GLU A 54 1.61 -9.47 -2.62
C GLU A 54 2.40 -10.15 -3.71
N GLU A 55 3.06 -9.36 -4.56
CA GLU A 55 3.89 -9.93 -5.63
C GLU A 55 5.05 -10.73 -5.06
N ALA A 56 5.65 -10.25 -3.98
CA ALA A 56 6.73 -10.97 -3.33
C ALA A 56 6.23 -12.29 -2.76
N LEU A 57 5.06 -12.26 -2.10
CA LEU A 57 4.49 -13.48 -1.52
C LEU A 57 4.13 -14.50 -2.59
N ASP A 58 3.67 -14.04 -3.75
CA ASP A 58 3.39 -14.94 -4.87
C ASP A 58 4.65 -15.68 -5.32
N LYS A 59 5.80 -15.08 -5.13
CA LYS A 59 7.09 -15.70 -5.48
C LYS A 59 7.66 -16.48 -4.30
N ARG A 60 6.86 -16.74 -3.28
CA ARG A 60 7.24 -17.49 -2.08
C ARG A 60 8.28 -16.77 -1.26
N ALA A 61 8.38 -15.46 -1.38
CA ALA A 61 9.24 -14.67 -0.53
C ALA A 61 8.60 -14.53 0.85
N LYS A 62 9.44 -14.19 1.82
CA LYS A 62 8.96 -13.90 3.16
C LYS A 62 9.21 -12.45 3.47
N ILE A 63 8.28 -11.84 4.17
CA ILE A 63 8.41 -10.45 4.58
C ILE A 63 8.89 -10.45 6.01
N LEU A 64 10.08 -9.90 6.21
CA LEU A 64 10.72 -9.91 7.51
C LEU A 64 10.83 -8.51 8.07
N ILE A 65 10.74 -8.40 9.38
CA ILE A 65 10.96 -7.15 10.07
C ILE A 65 12.19 -7.33 10.95
N ALA A 66 13.20 -6.50 10.68
CA ALA A 66 14.42 -6.49 11.46
C ALA A 66 14.52 -5.17 12.18
N GLU A 67 14.48 -5.22 13.50
CA GLU A 67 14.64 -4.05 14.35
C GLU A 67 15.92 -4.21 15.16
N GLU A 68 16.61 -3.11 15.35
CA GLU A 68 17.83 -3.12 16.13
C GLU A 68 17.54 -3.62 17.55
N GLY A 69 18.34 -4.58 18.01
CA GLY A 69 18.18 -5.11 19.34
C GLY A 69 17.04 -6.10 19.49
N GLN A 70 16.38 -6.47 18.40
CA GLN A 70 15.24 -7.39 18.43
C GLN A 70 15.50 -8.56 17.50
N PRO A 71 14.95 -9.74 17.81
CA PRO A 71 15.02 -10.86 16.85
C PRO A 71 14.26 -10.49 15.59
N VAL A 72 14.74 -11.01 14.46
CA VAL A 72 14.03 -10.84 13.19
C VAL A 72 12.70 -11.58 13.27
N ARG A 73 11.63 -10.94 12.80
CA ARG A 73 10.30 -11.53 12.83
C ARG A 73 9.76 -11.65 11.42
N GLU A 74 8.98 -12.66 11.20
CA GLU A 74 8.31 -12.82 9.92
C GLU A 74 6.91 -12.22 10.04
N LEU A 75 6.53 -11.42 9.05
CA LEU A 75 5.21 -10.82 8.99
C LEU A 75 4.30 -11.77 8.21
N VAL A 76 3.31 -12.34 8.88
CA VAL A 76 2.41 -13.30 8.26
C VAL A 76 1.06 -12.62 8.05
N PHE A 77 0.59 -12.66 6.82
CA PHE A 77 -0.71 -12.07 6.45
C PHE A 77 -1.78 -13.16 6.46
N VAL A 78 -2.91 -12.85 7.08
CA VAL A 78 -4.03 -13.79 7.16
C VAL A 78 -5.23 -13.26 6.42
#